data_2b13c1b36acd9a697703cb126e293f21
#
_entry.id   2b13c1b36acd9a697703cb126e293f21
#
_cell.length_a   1.000
_cell.length_b   1.000
_cell.length_c   1.000
_cell.angle_alpha   90.00
_cell.angle_beta   90.00
_cell.angle_gamma   90.00
#
_symmetry.space_group_name_H-M   'P 1'
#
loop_
_entity.id
_entity.type
_entity.pdbx_description
1 polymer ?
#
loop_
_entity_poly.entity_id
_entity_poly.type
_entity_poly.pdbx_seq_one_letter_code
_entity_poly.pdbx_strand_id
1 'polypeptide(L)'
;LASEEPGVIVLDMPVFKPLEQGLPADAKVLVTNDGKTTGRYAKARRIIGDEGIDEVELANIARDAVYDSRNKEWISAESIVGLDKKFTARAHLMIPKDHASILYSWLMNFKFFDAAVKEFYNDSVDIPEGDIYIYSDPDYVVPGHPGGLAIFDPAHNCAMILGMRYFGEHKKGTLTLAWSLANRFDYVACHGGMKRYNLEGGKTYTIGVFGLSGSGKSTLTHEKHGGRYDISILHDDAYVINTNDLSSIALEPTYF
;
A
#
# COMPACT_ATOMS: atom_id res chain seq x y z
N LEU A 1 -15.77 -19.54 6.40
CA LEU A 1 -15.53 -18.07 6.47
C LEU A 1 -15.05 -17.53 5.10
N ALA A 2 -13.96 -18.06 4.51
CA ALA A 2 -13.44 -17.55 3.25
C ALA A 2 -14.44 -17.66 2.08
N SER A 3 -15.30 -18.68 2.06
CA SER A 3 -16.30 -18.88 0.99
C SER A 3 -17.49 -17.91 1.04
N GLU A 4 -17.63 -17.16 2.11
CA GLU A 4 -18.72 -16.21 2.33
C GLU A 4 -18.29 -14.76 2.08
N GLU A 5 -16.99 -14.54 1.87
CA GLU A 5 -16.42 -13.21 1.65
C GLU A 5 -16.52 -12.79 0.18
N PRO A 6 -17.05 -11.59 -0.12
CA PRO A 6 -17.04 -11.06 -1.47
C PRO A 6 -15.62 -10.97 -2.05
N GLY A 7 -15.47 -11.38 -3.31
CA GLY A 7 -14.16 -11.35 -3.97
C GLY A 7 -13.25 -12.52 -3.62
N VAL A 8 -13.71 -13.50 -2.84
CA VAL A 8 -12.99 -14.74 -2.55
C VAL A 8 -13.60 -15.89 -3.37
N ILE A 9 -12.76 -16.62 -4.09
CA ILE A 9 -13.14 -17.81 -4.84
C ILE A 9 -12.47 -19.02 -4.20
N VAL A 10 -13.26 -20.02 -3.84
CA VAL A 10 -12.77 -21.34 -3.43
C VAL A 10 -12.75 -22.25 -4.65
N LEU A 11 -11.59 -22.81 -4.95
CA LEU A 11 -11.39 -23.69 -6.11
C LEU A 11 -11.63 -25.16 -5.73
N ASP A 12 -12.00 -25.96 -6.71
CA ASP A 12 -12.11 -27.42 -6.54
C ASP A 12 -10.73 -28.10 -6.43
N MET A 13 -9.70 -27.48 -6.98
CA MET A 13 -8.31 -27.95 -6.97
C MET A 13 -7.37 -26.91 -6.39
N PRO A 14 -6.17 -27.29 -5.93
CA PRO A 14 -5.18 -26.34 -5.45
C PRO A 14 -4.82 -25.28 -6.50
N VAL A 15 -4.48 -24.07 -6.04
CA VAL A 15 -3.93 -23.01 -6.90
C VAL A 15 -2.65 -23.50 -7.59
N PHE A 16 -2.32 -22.92 -8.72
CA PHE A 16 -1.12 -23.29 -9.46
C PHE A 16 0.15 -23.03 -8.63
N LYS A 17 0.99 -24.05 -8.48
CA LYS A 17 2.28 -23.98 -7.76
C LYS A 17 2.20 -23.30 -6.37
N PRO A 18 1.36 -23.77 -5.47
CA PRO A 18 1.11 -23.07 -4.21
C PRO A 18 2.37 -22.94 -3.35
N LEU A 19 3.23 -23.96 -3.32
CA LEU A 19 4.49 -23.95 -2.55
C LEU A 19 5.48 -22.89 -3.04
N GLU A 20 5.54 -22.63 -4.36
CA GLU A 20 6.37 -21.58 -4.93
C GLU A 20 5.86 -20.18 -4.55
N GLN A 21 4.58 -20.08 -4.17
CA GLN A 21 3.94 -18.86 -3.71
C GLN A 21 3.93 -18.73 -2.18
N GLY A 22 4.62 -19.63 -1.47
CA GLY A 22 4.63 -19.64 0.00
C GLY A 22 3.30 -20.08 0.63
N LEU A 23 2.42 -20.72 -0.15
CA LEU A 23 1.13 -21.22 0.31
C LEU A 23 1.19 -22.71 0.65
N PRO A 24 0.27 -23.23 1.51
CA PRO A 24 0.12 -24.67 1.71
C PRO A 24 -0.13 -25.41 0.39
N ALA A 25 0.35 -26.64 0.28
CA ALA A 25 0.25 -27.45 -0.96
C ALA A 25 -1.19 -27.66 -1.45
N ASP A 26 -2.15 -27.58 -0.55
CA ASP A 26 -3.58 -27.75 -0.78
C ASP A 26 -4.36 -26.40 -0.82
N ALA A 27 -3.67 -25.27 -0.87
CA ALA A 27 -4.30 -23.96 -0.91
C ALA A 27 -5.26 -23.84 -2.11
N LYS A 28 -6.53 -23.57 -1.83
CA LYS A 28 -7.62 -23.53 -2.82
C LYS A 28 -8.32 -22.19 -2.90
N VAL A 29 -7.78 -21.16 -2.28
CA VAL A 29 -8.43 -19.85 -2.21
C VAL A 29 -7.73 -18.86 -3.12
N LEU A 30 -8.52 -18.19 -3.97
CA LEU A 30 -8.11 -17.02 -4.71
C LEU A 30 -8.88 -15.81 -4.19
N VAL A 31 -8.16 -14.74 -3.91
CA VAL A 31 -8.79 -13.44 -3.64
C VAL A 31 -8.80 -12.68 -4.96
N THR A 32 -10.00 -12.34 -5.41
CA THR A 32 -10.18 -11.61 -6.66
C THR A 32 -10.46 -10.14 -6.40
N ASN A 33 -10.23 -9.37 -7.41
CA ASN A 33 -10.47 -7.94 -7.44
C ASN A 33 -11.85 -7.62 -8.05
N ASP A 34 -12.90 -8.35 -7.70
CA ASP A 34 -14.26 -8.24 -8.27
C ASP A 34 -14.30 -8.33 -9.82
N GLY A 35 -13.30 -8.96 -10.44
CA GLY A 35 -13.17 -9.03 -11.90
C GLY A 35 -12.92 -7.69 -12.58
N LYS A 36 -12.64 -6.61 -11.82
CA LYS A 36 -12.38 -5.27 -12.36
C LYS A 36 -10.89 -5.06 -12.59
N THR A 37 -10.54 -4.38 -13.66
CA THR A 37 -9.16 -4.07 -13.99
C THR A 37 -8.62 -2.92 -13.11
N THR A 38 -7.36 -3.02 -12.65
CA THR A 38 -6.71 -2.02 -11.80
C THR A 38 -6.65 -0.62 -12.40
N GLY A 39 -6.50 -0.49 -13.73
CA GLY A 39 -6.50 0.80 -14.43
C GLY A 39 -7.80 1.59 -14.28
N ARG A 40 -8.87 0.95 -13.88
CA ARG A 40 -10.15 1.58 -13.62
C ARG A 40 -10.14 2.44 -12.35
N TYR A 41 -9.35 2.05 -11.35
CA TYR A 41 -9.28 2.73 -10.07
C TYR A 41 -8.44 4.00 -10.12
N ALA A 42 -7.41 4.06 -10.96
CA ALA A 42 -6.64 5.28 -11.17
C ALA A 42 -7.53 6.45 -11.65
N LYS A 43 -8.57 6.16 -12.44
CA LYS A 43 -9.55 7.15 -12.89
C LYS A 43 -10.51 7.62 -11.79
N ALA A 44 -10.66 6.83 -10.72
CA ALA A 44 -11.52 7.15 -9.59
C ALA A 44 -10.80 8.00 -8.53
N ARG A 45 -9.50 8.23 -8.64
CA ARG A 45 -8.74 9.07 -7.72
C ARG A 45 -9.00 10.54 -7.96
N ARG A 46 -9.15 11.27 -6.85
CA ARG A 46 -9.19 12.73 -6.79
C ARG A 46 -8.23 13.17 -5.70
N ILE A 47 -7.35 14.10 -6.03
CA ILE A 47 -6.34 14.63 -5.10
C ILE A 47 -6.73 16.07 -4.80
N ILE A 48 -6.96 16.36 -3.54
CA ILE A 48 -7.24 17.72 -3.07
C ILE A 48 -6.02 18.58 -3.36
N GLY A 49 -6.24 19.75 -3.95
CA GLY A 49 -5.19 20.67 -4.41
C GLY A 49 -4.82 20.53 -5.88
N ASP A 50 -5.26 19.48 -6.58
CA ASP A 50 -5.02 19.34 -8.03
C ASP A 50 -5.93 20.27 -8.83
N GLU A 51 -5.41 20.77 -9.96
CA GLU A 51 -6.17 21.62 -10.88
C GLU A 51 -7.43 20.91 -11.40
N GLY A 52 -8.56 21.62 -11.38
CA GLY A 52 -9.85 21.12 -11.86
C GLY A 52 -10.60 20.23 -10.89
N ILE A 53 -10.14 20.08 -9.65
CA ILE A 53 -10.83 19.36 -8.59
C ILE A 53 -11.81 20.30 -7.87
N ASP A 54 -13.09 19.89 -7.80
CA ASP A 54 -14.09 20.56 -6.97
C ASP A 54 -14.03 20.03 -5.53
N GLU A 55 -13.26 20.72 -4.70
CA GLU A 55 -13.07 20.34 -3.29
C GLU A 55 -14.37 20.43 -2.47
N VAL A 56 -15.28 21.32 -2.83
CA VAL A 56 -16.57 21.45 -2.14
C VAL A 56 -17.46 20.26 -2.43
N GLU A 57 -17.51 19.80 -3.69
CA GLU A 57 -18.21 18.57 -4.07
C GLU A 57 -17.64 17.38 -3.31
N LEU A 58 -16.32 17.21 -3.29
CA LEU A 58 -15.67 16.10 -2.60
C LEU A 58 -15.91 16.13 -1.08
N ALA A 59 -15.87 17.30 -0.46
CA ALA A 59 -16.17 17.46 0.96
C ALA A 59 -17.63 17.11 1.28
N ASN A 60 -18.57 17.42 0.41
CA ASN A 60 -19.97 17.05 0.56
C ASN A 60 -20.15 15.54 0.46
N ILE A 61 -19.54 14.88 -0.55
CA ILE A 61 -19.57 13.44 -0.70
C ILE A 61 -18.98 12.77 0.55
N ALA A 62 -17.84 13.24 1.04
CA ALA A 62 -17.18 12.70 2.23
C ALA A 62 -18.07 12.78 3.47
N ARG A 63 -18.70 13.96 3.71
CA ARG A 63 -19.61 14.17 4.83
C ARG A 63 -20.83 13.25 4.74
N ASP A 64 -21.43 13.12 3.56
CA ASP A 64 -22.61 12.30 3.35
C ASP A 64 -22.28 10.82 3.56
N ALA A 65 -21.13 10.36 3.07
CA ALA A 65 -20.65 8.99 3.28
C ALA A 65 -20.46 8.67 4.78
N VAL A 66 -19.83 9.57 5.54
CA VAL A 66 -19.66 9.40 6.99
C VAL A 66 -21.01 9.40 7.71
N TYR A 67 -21.93 10.27 7.32
CA TYR A 67 -23.26 10.33 7.93
C TYR A 67 -24.06 9.04 7.67
N ASP A 68 -24.07 8.56 6.43
CA ASP A 68 -24.83 7.36 6.04
C ASP A 68 -24.28 6.09 6.70
N SER A 69 -22.98 6.03 6.91
CA SER A 69 -22.30 4.88 7.51
C SER A 69 -22.28 4.88 9.04
N ARG A 70 -22.84 5.88 9.70
CA ARG A 70 -22.80 6.05 11.17
C ARG A 70 -23.36 4.87 12.00
N ASN A 71 -24.24 4.07 11.38
CA ASN A 71 -24.86 2.92 12.04
C ASN A 71 -24.17 1.58 11.70
N LYS A 72 -23.12 1.60 10.87
CA LYS A 72 -22.33 0.40 10.59
C LYS A 72 -21.43 0.04 11.78
N GLU A 73 -21.12 -1.22 11.93
CA GLU A 73 -20.08 -1.67 12.85
C GLU A 73 -18.72 -1.49 12.18
N TRP A 74 -17.83 -0.75 12.82
CA TRP A 74 -16.51 -0.40 12.29
C TRP A 74 -15.40 -1.16 13.01
N ILE A 75 -14.38 -1.51 12.25
CA ILE A 75 -13.10 -2.01 12.75
C ILE A 75 -11.98 -1.13 12.26
N SER A 76 -10.90 -1.06 13.03
CA SER A 76 -9.69 -0.32 12.65
C SER A 76 -8.44 -1.11 12.99
N ALA A 77 -7.39 -0.85 12.25
CA ALA A 77 -6.06 -1.38 12.52
C ALA A 77 -5.00 -0.31 12.29
N GLU A 78 -3.88 -0.50 12.97
CA GLU A 78 -2.71 0.34 12.87
C GLU A 78 -1.53 -0.47 12.30
N SER A 79 -0.68 0.22 11.55
CA SER A 79 0.52 -0.33 10.94
C SER A 79 1.58 0.75 10.83
N ILE A 80 2.82 0.39 10.47
CA ILE A 80 3.85 1.36 10.09
C ILE A 80 4.17 1.26 8.61
N VAL A 81 4.51 2.41 8.04
CA VAL A 81 5.03 2.60 6.69
C VAL A 81 6.40 3.26 6.79
N GLY A 82 7.39 2.69 6.14
CA GLY A 82 8.79 3.04 6.38
C GLY A 82 9.43 2.10 7.39
N LEU A 83 10.52 1.43 6.98
CA LEU A 83 11.14 0.34 7.73
C LEU A 83 12.49 0.72 8.32
N ASP A 84 12.79 2.01 8.44
CA ASP A 84 14.01 2.54 9.06
C ASP A 84 13.66 3.70 9.99
N LYS A 85 14.41 3.82 11.10
CA LYS A 85 14.20 4.87 12.10
C LYS A 85 14.35 6.30 11.56
N LYS A 86 14.98 6.49 10.41
CA LYS A 86 15.07 7.80 9.73
C LYS A 86 13.75 8.23 9.08
N PHE A 87 12.90 7.28 8.71
CA PHE A 87 11.58 7.55 8.17
C PHE A 87 10.63 6.41 8.51
N THR A 88 9.70 6.67 9.40
CA THR A 88 8.62 5.75 9.79
C THR A 88 7.39 6.57 10.10
N ALA A 89 6.29 6.30 9.41
CA ALA A 89 4.98 6.88 9.67
C ALA A 89 4.01 5.81 10.17
N ARG A 90 3.10 6.17 11.07
CA ARG A 90 2.02 5.29 11.50
C ARG A 90 0.84 5.46 10.57
N ALA A 91 0.25 4.37 10.12
CA ALA A 91 -0.91 4.35 9.25
C ALA A 91 -2.10 3.67 9.93
N HIS A 92 -3.27 4.25 9.75
CA HIS A 92 -4.54 3.79 10.29
C HIS A 92 -5.49 3.48 9.14
N LEU A 93 -6.10 2.30 9.17
CA LEU A 93 -7.21 1.95 8.27
C LEU A 93 -8.46 1.69 9.10
N MET A 94 -9.54 2.39 8.77
CA MET A 94 -10.87 2.19 9.33
C MET A 94 -11.83 1.75 8.23
N ILE A 95 -12.56 0.64 8.47
CA ILE A 95 -13.40 -0.01 7.47
C ILE A 95 -14.59 -0.71 8.16
N PRO A 96 -15.77 -0.86 7.53
CA PRO A 96 -16.85 -1.65 8.10
C PRO A 96 -16.43 -3.12 8.32
N LYS A 97 -16.88 -3.71 9.42
CA LYS A 97 -16.52 -5.06 9.86
C LYS A 97 -16.78 -6.14 8.80
N ASP A 98 -17.82 -5.96 8.00
CA ASP A 98 -18.16 -6.88 6.90
C ASP A 98 -17.07 -6.97 5.82
N HIS A 99 -16.11 -6.04 5.84
CA HIS A 99 -14.94 -5.99 4.96
C HIS A 99 -13.62 -6.27 5.68
N ALA A 100 -13.65 -7.03 6.76
CA ALA A 100 -12.45 -7.40 7.53
C ALA A 100 -11.36 -8.07 6.68
N SER A 101 -11.72 -8.75 5.57
CA SER A 101 -10.77 -9.34 4.64
C SER A 101 -9.85 -8.31 3.97
N ILE A 102 -10.37 -7.11 3.66
CA ILE A 102 -9.58 -6.01 3.10
C ILE A 102 -8.60 -5.50 4.15
N LEU A 103 -9.05 -5.28 5.39
CA LEU A 103 -8.20 -4.87 6.51
C LEU A 103 -7.08 -5.90 6.76
N TYR A 104 -7.42 -7.19 6.78
CA TYR A 104 -6.44 -8.27 6.94
C TYR A 104 -5.40 -8.26 5.82
N SER A 105 -5.83 -8.14 4.56
CA SER A 105 -4.92 -8.06 3.42
C SER A 105 -4.02 -6.82 3.48
N TRP A 106 -4.53 -5.69 3.99
CA TRP A 106 -3.74 -4.49 4.22
C TRP A 106 -2.67 -4.71 5.29
N LEU A 107 -3.04 -5.32 6.43
CA LEU A 107 -2.09 -5.68 7.50
C LEU A 107 -0.99 -6.62 7.03
N MET A 108 -1.29 -7.54 6.10
CA MET A 108 -0.30 -8.46 5.53
C MET A 108 0.73 -7.77 4.64
N ASN A 109 0.44 -6.55 4.17
CA ASN A 109 1.36 -5.78 3.33
C ASN A 109 2.19 -4.75 4.10
N PHE A 110 1.86 -4.51 5.38
CA PHE A 110 2.59 -3.58 6.25
C PHE A 110 2.96 -4.27 7.55
N LYS A 111 3.74 -3.62 8.41
CA LYS A 111 4.02 -4.16 9.74
C LYS A 111 2.92 -3.78 10.71
N PHE A 112 2.25 -4.79 11.26
CA PHE A 112 1.25 -4.63 12.31
C PHE A 112 1.84 -3.91 13.53
N PHE A 113 1.08 -2.99 14.11
CA PHE A 113 1.53 -2.13 15.20
C PHE A 113 1.44 -2.85 16.56
N ASP A 114 2.32 -3.86 16.74
CA ASP A 114 2.50 -4.57 18.01
C ASP A 114 3.45 -3.83 18.98
N ALA A 115 3.75 -4.43 20.11
CA ALA A 115 4.61 -3.82 21.12
C ALA A 115 6.03 -3.53 20.61
N ALA A 116 6.61 -4.44 19.81
CA ALA A 116 7.95 -4.27 19.26
C ALA A 116 8.00 -3.20 18.19
N VAL A 117 6.97 -3.14 17.32
CA VAL A 117 6.84 -2.10 16.30
C VAL A 117 6.56 -0.74 16.93
N LYS A 118 5.80 -0.70 18.03
CA LYS A 118 5.58 0.54 18.79
C LYS A 118 6.88 1.08 19.39
N GLU A 119 7.73 0.22 19.96
CA GLU A 119 9.05 0.61 20.45
C GLU A 119 9.94 1.14 19.32
N PHE A 120 9.98 0.42 18.19
CA PHE A 120 10.70 0.87 16.99
C PHE A 120 10.21 2.23 16.50
N TYR A 121 8.89 2.46 16.45
CA TYR A 121 8.29 3.73 16.05
C TYR A 121 8.66 4.86 16.99
N ASN A 122 8.59 4.62 18.32
CA ASN A 122 8.94 5.63 19.33
C ASN A 122 10.42 6.03 19.27
N ASP A 123 11.29 5.13 18.84
CA ASP A 123 12.73 5.36 18.65
C ASP A 123 13.06 5.98 17.28
N SER A 124 12.07 6.12 16.40
CA SER A 124 12.24 6.70 15.06
C SER A 124 12.27 8.23 15.13
N VAL A 125 12.80 8.85 14.08
CA VAL A 125 12.73 10.31 13.93
C VAL A 125 11.27 10.75 13.98
N ASP A 126 11.00 11.73 14.84
CA ASP A 126 9.66 12.32 14.92
C ASP A 126 9.33 13.07 13.63
N ILE A 127 8.23 12.69 13.00
CA ILE A 127 7.68 13.37 11.83
C ILE A 127 6.46 14.15 12.32
N PRO A 128 6.52 15.48 12.38
CA PRO A 128 5.49 16.30 13.03
C PRO A 128 4.06 16.10 12.51
N GLU A 129 3.92 15.64 11.26
CA GLU A 129 2.62 15.40 10.63
C GLU A 129 2.26 13.90 10.59
N GLY A 130 3.01 13.08 11.24
CA GLY A 130 3.35 11.66 11.15
C GLY A 130 2.28 10.63 10.82
N ASP A 131 1.04 10.81 11.20
CA ASP A 131 0.04 9.74 11.04
C ASP A 131 -0.70 9.84 9.71
N ILE A 132 -0.89 8.68 9.08
CA ILE A 132 -1.68 8.52 7.84
C ILE A 132 -3.03 7.90 8.20
N TYR A 133 -4.13 8.48 7.70
CA TYR A 133 -5.48 8.01 7.98
C TYR A 133 -6.21 7.61 6.71
N ILE A 134 -6.74 6.38 6.69
CA ILE A 134 -7.57 5.90 5.59
C ILE A 134 -8.94 5.48 6.15
N TYR A 135 -9.96 6.16 5.68
CA TYR A 135 -11.36 5.78 5.85
C TYR A 135 -11.83 5.04 4.61
N SER A 136 -12.45 3.88 4.78
CA SER A 136 -12.97 3.12 3.64
C SER A 136 -14.39 2.65 3.91
N ASP A 137 -15.30 2.88 2.96
CA ASP A 137 -16.61 2.24 2.91
C ASP A 137 -16.82 1.61 1.53
N PRO A 138 -16.50 0.31 1.38
CA PRO A 138 -16.60 -0.38 0.11
C PRO A 138 -18.01 -0.51 -0.46
N ASP A 139 -19.04 -0.38 0.36
CA ASP A 139 -20.45 -0.52 -0.03
C ASP A 139 -21.15 0.81 -0.27
N TYR A 140 -20.48 1.91 0.01
CA TYR A 140 -21.07 3.23 -0.23
C TYR A 140 -21.23 3.49 -1.73
N VAL A 141 -22.46 3.80 -2.14
CA VAL A 141 -22.77 4.14 -3.53
C VAL A 141 -22.52 5.62 -3.73
N VAL A 142 -21.43 5.95 -4.42
CA VAL A 142 -21.08 7.35 -4.69
C VAL A 142 -21.90 7.87 -5.88
N PRO A 143 -22.74 8.90 -5.70
CA PRO A 143 -23.51 9.50 -6.80
C PRO A 143 -22.57 9.98 -7.92
N GLY A 144 -22.89 9.64 -9.17
CA GLY A 144 -22.06 10.00 -10.33
C GLY A 144 -20.77 9.17 -10.51
N HIS A 145 -20.42 8.30 -9.57
CA HIS A 145 -19.19 7.50 -9.61
C HIS A 145 -19.46 5.99 -9.48
N PRO A 146 -20.01 5.32 -10.50
CA PRO A 146 -20.40 3.92 -10.41
C PRO A 146 -19.23 2.95 -10.23
N GLY A 147 -18.00 3.40 -10.41
CA GLY A 147 -16.77 2.63 -10.17
C GLY A 147 -16.13 2.89 -8.80
N GLY A 148 -16.80 3.65 -7.95
CA GLY A 148 -16.25 4.14 -6.68
C GLY A 148 -15.43 5.42 -6.83
N LEU A 149 -15.00 5.96 -5.71
CA LEU A 149 -14.23 7.20 -5.61
C LEU A 149 -13.18 7.08 -4.52
N ALA A 150 -11.94 7.50 -4.82
CA ALA A 150 -10.87 7.61 -3.83
C ALA A 150 -10.43 9.08 -3.76
N ILE A 151 -10.68 9.71 -2.62
CA ILE A 151 -10.34 11.10 -2.33
C ILE A 151 -9.07 11.09 -1.49
N PHE A 152 -8.05 11.80 -1.93
CA PHE A 152 -6.78 11.96 -1.21
C PHE A 152 -6.59 13.41 -0.82
N ASP A 153 -6.27 13.63 0.44
CA ASP A 153 -5.79 14.91 0.95
C ASP A 153 -4.33 14.74 1.44
N PRO A 154 -3.36 14.97 0.56
CA PRO A 154 -1.96 14.81 0.91
C PRO A 154 -1.46 15.82 1.95
N ALA A 155 -2.10 16.98 2.04
CA ALA A 155 -1.72 18.01 3.02
C ALA A 155 -2.04 17.58 4.47
N HIS A 156 -3.09 16.77 4.64
CA HIS A 156 -3.53 16.26 5.95
C HIS A 156 -3.28 14.76 6.12
N ASN A 157 -2.52 14.13 5.23
CA ASN A 157 -2.17 12.69 5.26
C ASN A 157 -3.40 11.77 5.37
N CYS A 158 -4.51 12.11 4.73
CA CYS A 158 -5.70 11.29 4.79
C CYS A 158 -6.25 10.93 3.41
N ALA A 159 -6.98 9.83 3.36
CA ALA A 159 -7.72 9.39 2.20
C ALA A 159 -9.06 8.79 2.59
N MET A 160 -10.04 8.93 1.67
CA MET A 160 -11.33 8.28 1.77
C MET A 160 -11.54 7.42 0.53
N ILE A 161 -11.81 6.12 0.72
CA ILE A 161 -12.01 5.13 -0.35
C ILE A 161 -13.44 4.63 -0.28
N LEU A 162 -14.27 5.03 -1.27
CA LEU A 162 -15.70 4.79 -1.27
C LEU A 162 -16.13 3.93 -2.46
N GLY A 163 -16.99 2.94 -2.20
CA GLY A 163 -17.56 2.10 -3.25
C GLY A 163 -16.55 1.19 -3.95
N MET A 164 -15.42 0.90 -3.30
CA MET A 164 -14.34 0.08 -3.86
C MET A 164 -13.94 -1.03 -2.92
N ARG A 165 -14.04 -2.28 -3.39
CA ARG A 165 -13.61 -3.49 -2.66
C ARG A 165 -12.21 -3.94 -3.01
N TYR A 166 -11.56 -3.27 -3.97
CA TYR A 166 -10.22 -3.61 -4.38
C TYR A 166 -9.18 -3.24 -3.31
N PHE A 167 -8.65 -4.24 -2.64
CA PHE A 167 -7.64 -4.09 -1.60
C PHE A 167 -6.41 -3.29 -2.06
N GLY A 168 -6.01 -3.44 -3.33
CA GLY A 168 -4.85 -2.72 -3.88
C GLY A 168 -4.97 -1.20 -3.81
N GLU A 169 -6.19 -0.64 -3.80
CA GLU A 169 -6.37 0.80 -3.61
C GLU A 169 -6.03 1.23 -2.18
N HIS A 170 -6.36 0.41 -1.18
CA HIS A 170 -6.00 0.66 0.22
C HIS A 170 -4.47 0.61 0.41
N LYS A 171 -3.80 -0.41 -0.15
CA LYS A 171 -2.34 -0.53 -0.12
C LYS A 171 -1.67 0.66 -0.83
N LYS A 172 -2.02 0.88 -2.09
CA LYS A 172 -1.41 1.96 -2.89
C LYS A 172 -1.79 3.35 -2.39
N GLY A 173 -2.97 3.50 -1.78
CA GLY A 173 -3.39 4.73 -1.12
C GLY A 173 -2.48 5.07 0.06
N THR A 174 -2.23 4.10 0.92
CA THR A 174 -1.28 4.26 2.05
C THR A 174 0.11 4.67 1.55
N LEU A 175 0.64 3.99 0.52
CA LEU A 175 1.94 4.33 -0.06
C LEU A 175 1.93 5.71 -0.72
N THR A 176 0.84 6.12 -1.37
CA THR A 176 0.71 7.46 -1.98
C THR A 176 0.83 8.55 -0.91
N LEU A 177 0.15 8.39 0.22
CA LEU A 177 0.24 9.35 1.32
C LEU A 177 1.62 9.32 1.98
N ALA A 178 2.22 8.13 2.16
CA ALA A 178 3.58 8.02 2.69
C ALA A 178 4.61 8.69 1.78
N TRP A 179 4.49 8.56 0.46
CA TRP A 179 5.34 9.26 -0.49
C TRP A 179 5.16 10.77 -0.45
N SER A 180 3.91 11.25 -0.34
CA SER A 180 3.64 12.68 -0.18
C SER A 180 4.23 13.22 1.11
N LEU A 181 4.06 12.50 2.21
CA LEU A 181 4.68 12.82 3.49
C LEU A 181 6.21 12.88 3.36
N ALA A 182 6.83 11.85 2.79
CA ALA A 182 8.27 11.75 2.61
C ALA A 182 8.84 12.92 1.78
N ASN A 183 8.15 13.34 0.73
CA ASN A 183 8.56 14.47 -0.10
C ASN A 183 8.64 15.80 0.68
N ARG A 184 7.84 15.97 1.75
CA ARG A 184 7.89 17.16 2.60
C ARG A 184 9.07 17.17 3.58
N PHE A 185 9.75 16.01 3.72
CA PHE A 185 10.88 15.80 4.64
C PHE A 185 12.17 15.38 3.93
N ASP A 186 12.44 15.98 2.78
CA ASP A 186 13.67 15.79 2.00
C ASP A 186 13.91 14.35 1.51
N TYR A 187 12.84 13.64 1.15
CA TYR A 187 12.94 12.34 0.50
C TYR A 187 12.35 12.38 -0.91
N VAL A 188 12.97 11.63 -1.82
CA VAL A 188 12.44 11.35 -3.17
C VAL A 188 11.65 10.07 -3.13
N ALA A 189 10.39 10.14 -3.57
CA ALA A 189 9.49 9.00 -3.68
C ALA A 189 9.80 8.15 -4.91
N CYS A 190 9.96 6.84 -4.73
CA CYS A 190 10.27 5.92 -5.83
C CYS A 190 9.29 4.73 -5.84
N HIS A 191 8.61 4.56 -6.98
CA HIS A 191 7.83 3.36 -7.27
C HIS A 191 8.69 2.40 -8.08
N GLY A 192 9.29 1.41 -7.41
CA GLY A 192 10.22 0.49 -8.04
C GLY A 192 10.90 -0.43 -7.04
N GLY A 193 11.92 -1.11 -7.52
CA GLY A 193 12.69 -2.07 -6.72
C GLY A 193 14.15 -1.67 -6.54
N MET A 194 14.80 -2.31 -5.61
CA MET A 194 16.24 -2.15 -5.35
C MET A 194 16.92 -3.50 -5.24
N LYS A 195 18.12 -3.58 -5.82
CA LYS A 195 19.02 -4.71 -5.64
C LYS A 195 20.44 -4.24 -5.34
N ARG A 196 21.14 -5.04 -4.57
CA ARG A 196 22.52 -4.82 -4.19
C ARG A 196 23.42 -5.90 -4.77
N TYR A 197 24.47 -5.50 -5.47
CA TYR A 197 25.58 -6.33 -5.87
C TYR A 197 26.59 -6.39 -4.72
N ASN A 198 26.90 -7.59 -4.24
CA ASN A 198 27.95 -7.84 -3.28
C ASN A 198 29.24 -8.14 -4.07
N LEU A 199 30.19 -7.22 -4.04
CA LEU A 199 31.42 -7.31 -4.83
C LEU A 199 32.56 -7.85 -3.97
N GLU A 200 33.62 -8.29 -4.64
CA GLU A 200 34.84 -8.73 -3.99
C GLU A 200 35.44 -7.66 -3.06
N GLY A 201 36.08 -8.10 -1.96
CA GLY A 201 36.64 -7.20 -0.96
C GLY A 201 35.62 -6.50 -0.08
N GLY A 202 34.37 -7.02 0.02
CA GLY A 202 33.31 -6.47 0.87
C GLY A 202 32.68 -5.17 0.35
N LYS A 203 32.98 -4.81 -0.89
CA LYS A 203 32.34 -3.65 -1.56
C LYS A 203 30.92 -4.00 -1.97
N THR A 204 30.04 -3.01 -1.94
CA THR A 204 28.65 -3.16 -2.40
C THR A 204 28.29 -2.07 -3.39
N TYR A 205 27.37 -2.40 -4.31
CA TYR A 205 26.80 -1.44 -5.25
C TYR A 205 25.30 -1.65 -5.31
N THR A 206 24.53 -0.64 -4.92
CA THR A 206 23.05 -0.70 -4.89
C THR A 206 22.48 0.02 -6.09
N ILE A 207 21.53 -0.62 -6.78
CA ILE A 207 20.80 -0.07 -7.91
C ILE A 207 19.33 0.05 -7.53
N GLY A 208 18.76 1.25 -7.67
CA GLY A 208 17.33 1.49 -7.67
C GLY A 208 16.78 1.44 -9.08
N VAL A 209 15.69 0.72 -9.29
CA VAL A 209 14.99 0.58 -10.56
C VAL A 209 13.59 1.15 -10.40
N PHE A 210 13.28 2.24 -11.07
CA PHE A 210 11.96 2.89 -10.99
C PHE A 210 11.46 3.27 -12.38
N GLY A 211 10.15 3.46 -12.50
CA GLY A 211 9.51 3.79 -13.78
C GLY A 211 8.02 3.43 -13.79
N LEU A 212 7.38 3.57 -14.94
CA LEU A 212 5.94 3.32 -15.09
C LEU A 212 5.58 1.85 -14.90
N SER A 213 4.30 1.59 -14.60
CA SER A 213 3.78 0.22 -14.54
C SER A 213 3.99 -0.48 -15.89
N GLY A 214 4.41 -1.76 -15.86
CA GLY A 214 4.69 -2.55 -17.06
C GLY A 214 6.03 -2.25 -17.73
N SER A 215 6.87 -1.36 -17.21
CA SER A 215 8.19 -1.04 -17.78
C SER A 215 9.28 -2.09 -17.51
N GLY A 216 8.94 -3.19 -16.80
CA GLY A 216 9.89 -4.25 -16.48
C GLY A 216 10.70 -4.04 -15.20
N LYS A 217 10.30 -3.13 -14.31
CA LYS A 217 10.99 -2.86 -13.03
C LYS A 217 11.25 -4.12 -12.22
N SER A 218 10.21 -4.86 -11.89
CA SER A 218 10.31 -6.08 -11.08
C SER A 218 11.17 -7.14 -11.79
N THR A 219 11.00 -7.31 -13.11
CA THR A 219 11.84 -8.23 -13.88
C THR A 219 13.32 -7.86 -13.74
N LEU A 220 13.68 -6.58 -13.92
CA LEU A 220 15.06 -6.14 -13.80
C LEU A 220 15.58 -6.21 -12.36
N THR A 221 14.74 -5.90 -11.36
CA THR A 221 15.09 -6.00 -9.95
C THR A 221 15.42 -7.45 -9.57
N HIS A 222 14.61 -8.41 -10.00
CA HIS A 222 14.78 -9.83 -9.68
C HIS A 222 15.82 -10.55 -10.57
N GLU A 223 16.26 -9.94 -11.67
CA GLU A 223 17.25 -10.56 -12.56
C GLU A 223 18.61 -10.74 -11.85
N LYS A 224 19.04 -11.99 -11.73
CA LYS A 224 20.30 -12.40 -11.09
C LYS A 224 21.44 -12.63 -12.10
N HIS A 225 21.23 -12.28 -13.36
CA HIS A 225 22.21 -12.39 -14.45
C HIS A 225 22.84 -13.78 -14.57
N GLY A 226 22.01 -14.83 -14.50
CA GLY A 226 22.46 -16.21 -14.59
C GLY A 226 23.34 -16.66 -13.42
N GLY A 227 23.26 -15.98 -12.27
CA GLY A 227 24.12 -16.27 -11.10
C GLY A 227 25.56 -15.75 -11.22
N ARG A 228 25.82 -14.91 -12.20
CA ARG A 228 27.17 -14.35 -12.44
C ARG A 228 27.64 -13.41 -11.32
N TYR A 229 26.71 -12.82 -10.58
CA TYR A 229 26.99 -11.90 -9.48
C TYR A 229 26.27 -12.35 -8.21
N ASP A 230 26.87 -12.10 -7.06
CA ASP A 230 26.18 -12.21 -5.79
C ASP A 230 25.26 -10.99 -5.62
N ILE A 231 23.95 -11.23 -5.67
CA ILE A 231 22.91 -10.18 -5.68
C ILE A 231 21.93 -10.43 -4.54
N SER A 232 21.75 -9.40 -3.71
CA SER A 232 20.67 -9.31 -2.72
C SER A 232 19.57 -8.42 -3.25
N ILE A 233 18.32 -8.92 -3.30
CA ILE A 233 17.16 -8.09 -3.61
C ILE A 233 16.74 -7.43 -2.31
N LEU A 234 16.68 -6.09 -2.31
CA LEU A 234 16.41 -5.31 -1.11
C LEU A 234 14.94 -4.93 -1.01
N HIS A 235 14.32 -4.63 -2.13
CA HIS A 235 12.92 -4.21 -2.20
C HIS A 235 12.38 -4.28 -3.64
N ASP A 236 11.05 -4.35 -3.83
CA ASP A 236 10.45 -4.48 -5.18
C ASP A 236 9.27 -3.55 -5.50
N ASP A 237 8.72 -2.77 -4.59
CA ASP A 237 7.51 -1.96 -4.92
C ASP A 237 7.64 -0.48 -4.54
N ALA A 238 7.94 -0.15 -3.28
CA ALA A 238 7.88 1.21 -2.80
C ALA A 238 9.05 1.55 -1.86
N TYR A 239 9.80 2.60 -2.20
CA TYR A 239 10.87 3.09 -1.36
C TYR A 239 11.03 4.61 -1.49
N VAL A 240 11.82 5.17 -0.59
CA VAL A 240 12.20 6.58 -0.62
C VAL A 240 13.72 6.71 -0.53
N ILE A 241 14.25 7.78 -1.09
CA ILE A 241 15.69 8.11 -1.04
C ILE A 241 15.83 9.44 -0.28
N ASN A 242 16.61 9.45 0.77
CA ASN A 242 16.97 10.69 1.48
C ASN A 242 17.90 11.55 0.61
N THR A 243 17.54 12.81 0.39
CA THR A 243 18.31 13.72 -0.48
C THR A 243 19.61 14.21 0.16
N ASN A 244 19.74 14.11 1.51
CA ASN A 244 20.91 14.61 2.23
C ASN A 244 22.04 13.59 2.28
N ASP A 245 21.73 12.30 2.55
CA ASP A 245 22.73 11.25 2.71
C ASP A 245 22.65 10.14 1.67
N LEU A 246 21.69 10.23 0.74
CA LEU A 246 21.41 9.26 -0.34
C LEU A 246 21.05 7.85 0.17
N SER A 247 20.72 7.70 1.44
CA SER A 247 20.22 6.43 1.95
C SER A 247 18.83 6.15 1.41
N SER A 248 18.50 4.87 1.19
CA SER A 248 17.19 4.44 0.71
C SER A 248 16.46 3.65 1.79
N ILE A 249 15.17 3.84 1.90
CA ILE A 249 14.29 3.23 2.90
C ILE A 249 13.12 2.56 2.22
N ALA A 250 12.92 1.26 2.46
CA ALA A 250 11.74 0.55 2.03
C ALA A 250 10.52 1.02 2.82
N LEU A 251 9.38 1.21 2.13
CA LEU A 251 8.15 1.66 2.80
C LEU A 251 7.30 0.52 3.34
N GLU A 252 7.48 -0.68 2.80
CA GLU A 252 6.73 -1.87 3.20
C GLU A 252 7.63 -3.10 3.23
N PRO A 253 7.30 -4.15 4.00
CA PRO A 253 7.97 -5.44 3.91
C PRO A 253 7.82 -6.04 2.52
N THR A 254 8.87 -6.65 2.00
CA THR A 254 8.81 -7.40 0.75
C THR A 254 8.99 -8.89 1.06
N TYR A 255 8.09 -9.70 0.55
CA TYR A 255 8.15 -11.15 0.65
C TYR A 255 8.65 -11.68 -0.70
N PHE A 256 9.78 -12.36 -0.67
CA PHE A 256 10.40 -13.00 -1.85
C PHE A 256 10.30 -14.51 -1.75
#